data_1cbcd4084ea71984f3b39369c1b87bae
#
_entry.id   1cbcd4084ea71984f3b39369c1b87bae
#
_cell.length_a   1.000
_cell.length_b   1.000
_cell.length_c   1.000
_cell.angle_alpha   90.00
_cell.angle_beta   90.00
_cell.angle_gamma   90.00
#
_symmetry.space_group_name_H-M   'P 1'
#
loop_
_entity.id
_entity.type
_entity.pdbx_description
1 polymer ?
#
loop_
_entity_poly.entity_id
_entity_poly.type
_entity_poly.pdbx_seq_one_letter_code
_entity_poly.pdbx_strand_id
1 'polypeptide(L)'
;MTLLKAIDNLERIALTQPNIRSVGEGDIYSFMNNNPSVKYGVFFVLQNNHTEYQEYTNYNFTLFFVDRLEDDLESNRLRIQSNGMQVISNVITTFCEKFDIDFPNVQYTSFTQKFLDMCAGVYATISFNIYKNSICSDEE
;
A
#
# COMPACT_ATOMS: atom_id res chain seq x y z
N MET A 1 14.27 12.70 -1.72
CA MET A 1 12.86 12.27 -1.87
C MET A 1 12.01 12.92 -0.80
N THR A 2 10.83 13.35 -1.17
CA THR A 2 9.88 13.94 -0.23
C THR A 2 8.80 12.91 0.13
N LEU A 3 8.05 13.19 1.19
CA LEU A 3 6.92 12.36 1.57
C LEU A 3 5.91 12.25 0.42
N LEU A 4 5.61 13.37 -0.21
CA LEU A 4 4.67 13.38 -1.33
C LEU A 4 5.14 12.47 -2.45
N LYS A 5 6.41 12.53 -2.79
CA LYS A 5 6.96 11.66 -3.84
C LYS A 5 6.95 10.20 -3.45
N ALA A 6 7.21 9.90 -2.18
CA ALA A 6 7.17 8.52 -1.73
C ALA A 6 5.77 7.93 -1.91
N ILE A 7 4.74 8.65 -1.46
CA ILE A 7 3.36 8.18 -1.58
C ILE A 7 2.95 8.11 -3.04
N ASP A 8 3.28 9.13 -3.81
CA ASP A 8 2.92 9.19 -5.24
C ASP A 8 3.51 8.01 -6.00
N ASN A 9 4.76 7.67 -5.70
CA ASN A 9 5.41 6.53 -6.36
C ASN A 9 4.81 5.20 -5.93
N LEU A 10 4.48 5.05 -4.65
CA LEU A 10 3.82 3.83 -4.19
C LEU A 10 2.50 3.64 -4.93
N GLU A 11 1.71 4.69 -5.06
CA GLU A 11 0.42 4.62 -5.75
C GLU A 11 0.60 4.33 -7.24
N ARG A 12 1.57 4.99 -7.85
CA ARG A 12 1.82 4.81 -9.29
C ARG A 12 2.26 3.39 -9.59
N ILE A 13 3.14 2.84 -8.75
CA ILE A 13 3.59 1.47 -8.91
C ILE A 13 2.42 0.50 -8.71
N ALA A 14 1.58 0.77 -7.71
CA ALA A 14 0.42 -0.08 -7.45
C ALA A 14 -0.50 -0.15 -8.65
N LEU A 15 -0.70 0.97 -9.35
CA LEU A 15 -1.57 1.00 -10.52
C LEU A 15 -1.05 0.18 -11.69
N THR A 16 0.23 -0.22 -11.67
CA THR A 16 0.73 -1.13 -12.70
C THR A 16 0.37 -2.58 -12.43
N GLN A 17 -0.10 -2.90 -11.23
CA GLN A 17 -0.47 -4.27 -10.88
C GLN A 17 -1.84 -4.59 -11.47
N PRO A 18 -2.00 -5.80 -12.06
CA PRO A 18 -3.24 -6.11 -12.78
C PRO A 18 -4.48 -6.14 -11.88
N ASN A 19 -4.31 -6.36 -10.59
CA ASN A 19 -5.46 -6.48 -9.68
C ASN A 19 -5.83 -5.16 -9.02
N ILE A 20 -5.15 -4.06 -9.35
CA ILE A 20 -5.39 -2.77 -8.71
C ILE A 20 -6.13 -1.85 -9.66
N ARG A 21 -7.26 -1.32 -9.22
CA ARG A 21 -8.10 -0.41 -9.99
C ARG A 21 -8.32 0.92 -9.31
N SER A 22 -7.99 1.04 -8.04
CA SER A 22 -8.10 2.29 -7.28
C SER A 22 -6.97 2.40 -6.31
N VAL A 23 -6.50 3.63 -6.09
CA VAL A 23 -5.49 3.90 -5.06
C VAL A 23 -5.96 5.09 -4.24
N GLY A 24 -5.49 5.16 -3.00
CA GLY A 24 -5.82 6.27 -2.12
C GLY A 24 -4.84 6.38 -0.98
N GLU A 25 -4.97 7.46 -0.21
CA GLU A 25 -4.10 7.74 0.91
C GLU A 25 -4.91 8.47 1.96
N GLY A 26 -4.59 8.23 3.24
CA GLY A 26 -5.23 8.91 4.35
C GLY A 26 -6.00 7.96 5.23
N ASP A 27 -7.27 8.24 5.45
CA ASP A 27 -8.14 7.43 6.30
C ASP A 27 -8.92 6.45 5.42
N ILE A 28 -8.62 5.16 5.58
CA ILE A 28 -9.23 4.15 4.74
C ILE A 28 -10.73 4.05 4.96
N TYR A 29 -11.20 4.26 6.18
CA TYR A 29 -12.64 4.19 6.45
C TYR A 29 -13.38 5.29 5.72
N SER A 30 -12.87 6.52 5.74
CA SER A 30 -13.46 7.61 4.98
C SER A 30 -13.43 7.34 3.49
N PHE A 31 -12.29 6.85 2.99
CA PHE A 31 -12.14 6.57 1.57
C PHE A 31 -13.16 5.52 1.11
N MET A 32 -13.25 4.42 1.85
CA MET A 32 -14.12 3.31 1.45
C MET A 32 -15.59 3.60 1.67
N ASN A 33 -15.93 4.33 2.73
CA ASN A 33 -17.33 4.54 3.09
C ASN A 33 -17.95 5.74 2.39
N ASN A 34 -17.14 6.70 1.95
CA ASN A 34 -17.64 7.91 1.31
C ASN A 34 -17.42 7.90 -0.21
N ASN A 35 -17.14 6.75 -0.77
CA ASN A 35 -16.83 6.64 -2.19
C ASN A 35 -17.60 5.46 -2.79
N PRO A 36 -18.93 5.61 -3.00
CA PRO A 36 -19.74 4.47 -3.45
C PRO A 36 -19.40 3.98 -4.85
N SER A 37 -18.67 4.76 -5.64
CA SER A 37 -18.26 4.32 -6.96
C SER A 37 -16.81 3.85 -7.00
N VAL A 38 -16.21 3.56 -5.86
CA VAL A 38 -14.84 3.05 -5.83
C VAL A 38 -14.76 1.73 -6.62
N LYS A 39 -13.69 1.60 -7.37
CA LYS A 39 -13.45 0.37 -8.13
C LYS A 39 -12.53 -0.52 -7.32
N TYR A 40 -12.99 -1.75 -7.07
CA TYR A 40 -12.20 -2.74 -6.34
C TYR A 40 -11.21 -3.37 -7.32
N GLY A 41 -10.04 -3.86 -6.98
CA GLY A 41 -9.23 -3.83 -5.83
C GLY A 41 -8.55 -2.51 -5.56
N VAL A 42 -8.45 -2.24 -4.33
CA VAL A 42 -7.96 -0.97 -3.82
C VAL A 42 -6.59 -1.18 -3.16
N PHE A 43 -5.66 -0.32 -3.52
CA PHE A 43 -4.40 -0.19 -2.82
C PHE A 43 -4.43 1.13 -2.06
N PHE A 44 -4.16 1.09 -0.77
CA PHE A 44 -4.33 2.27 0.07
C PHE A 44 -3.11 2.46 0.96
N VAL A 45 -2.70 3.72 1.12
CA VAL A 45 -1.54 4.07 1.94
C VAL A 45 -2.00 4.86 3.15
N LEU A 46 -1.66 4.35 4.33
CA LEU A 46 -1.87 5.06 5.58
C LEU A 46 -0.51 5.52 6.09
N GLN A 47 -0.38 6.79 6.39
CA GLN A 47 0.86 7.30 6.97
C GLN A 47 0.90 7.00 8.45
N ASN A 48 2.06 6.55 8.90
CA ASN A 48 2.36 6.41 10.31
C ASN A 48 3.33 7.52 10.70
N ASN A 49 4.09 7.34 11.75
CA ASN A 49 5.05 8.34 12.19
C ASN A 49 6.30 8.30 11.32
N HIS A 50 6.79 9.45 10.93
CA HIS A 50 8.03 9.57 10.16
C HIS A 50 9.07 10.25 11.03
N THR A 51 10.33 9.85 10.90
CA THR A 51 11.41 10.38 11.71
C THR A 51 12.54 10.84 10.80
N GLU A 52 12.98 12.07 11.01
CA GLU A 52 14.09 12.61 10.24
C GLU A 52 15.37 12.48 11.04
N TYR A 53 16.39 11.90 10.43
CA TYR A 53 17.75 11.87 10.94
C TYR A 53 18.62 12.73 10.04
N GLN A 54 19.84 12.95 10.45
CA GLN A 54 20.73 13.83 9.69
C GLN A 54 20.99 13.30 8.28
N GLU A 55 21.15 11.99 8.15
CA GLU A 55 21.55 11.38 6.88
C GLU A 55 20.40 10.75 6.12
N TYR A 56 19.29 10.48 6.78
CA TYR A 56 18.17 9.82 6.11
C TYR A 56 16.87 10.14 6.84
N THR A 57 15.78 9.85 6.16
CA THR A 57 14.45 9.95 6.77
C THR A 57 13.85 8.54 6.81
N ASN A 58 13.31 8.20 7.96
CA ASN A 58 12.61 6.93 8.15
C ASN A 58 11.13 7.18 7.92
N TYR A 59 10.61 6.60 6.85
CA TYR A 59 9.18 6.70 6.51
C TYR A 59 8.48 5.41 6.91
N ASN A 60 7.35 5.55 7.59
CA ASN A 60 6.57 4.42 8.04
C ASN A 60 5.17 4.51 7.46
N PHE A 61 4.76 3.45 6.78
CA PHE A 61 3.46 3.37 6.14
C PHE A 61 2.79 2.06 6.49
N THR A 62 1.45 2.07 6.46
CA THR A 62 0.68 0.83 6.40
C THR A 62 0.07 0.77 5.01
N LEU A 63 0.34 -0.31 4.30
CA LEU A 63 -0.17 -0.52 2.95
C LEU A 63 -1.30 -1.53 3.00
N PHE A 64 -2.43 -1.19 2.39
CA PHE A 64 -3.62 -2.04 2.38
C PHE A 64 -3.91 -2.52 0.98
N PHE A 65 -4.35 -3.75 0.88
CA PHE A 65 -5.06 -4.24 -0.31
C PHE A 65 -6.46 -4.65 0.13
N VAL A 66 -7.48 -4.14 -0.56
CA VAL A 66 -8.87 -4.38 -0.22
C VAL A 66 -9.63 -4.76 -1.47
N ASP A 67 -10.42 -5.82 -1.40
CA ASP A 67 -11.29 -6.21 -2.50
C ASP A 67 -12.64 -6.63 -1.93
N ARG A 68 -13.67 -6.55 -2.76
CA ARG A 68 -15.01 -6.88 -2.34
C ARG A 68 -15.22 -8.39 -2.33
N LEU A 69 -15.86 -8.87 -1.27
CA LEU A 69 -16.32 -10.24 -1.22
C LEU A 69 -17.62 -10.34 -2.04
N GLU A 70 -17.57 -11.12 -3.12
CA GLU A 70 -18.73 -11.26 -3.97
C GLU A 70 -19.73 -12.25 -3.42
N ASP A 71 -19.25 -13.17 -2.60
CA ASP A 71 -20.10 -14.06 -1.86
C ASP A 71 -19.36 -14.39 -0.55
N ASP A 72 -19.99 -15.20 0.28
CA ASP A 72 -19.43 -15.51 1.59
C ASP A 72 -18.55 -16.75 1.61
N LEU A 73 -18.11 -17.20 0.44
CA LEU A 73 -17.32 -18.42 0.38
C LEU A 73 -15.94 -18.19 0.95
N GLU A 74 -15.50 -19.10 1.79
CA GLU A 74 -14.21 -19.05 2.43
C GLU A 74 -13.08 -18.97 1.40
N SER A 75 -13.22 -19.70 0.30
CA SER A 75 -12.19 -19.71 -0.74
C SER A 75 -12.02 -18.36 -1.40
N ASN A 76 -13.10 -17.58 -1.54
CA ASN A 76 -13.02 -16.23 -2.12
C ASN A 76 -12.25 -15.29 -1.20
N ARG A 77 -12.54 -15.34 0.09
CA ARG A 77 -11.82 -14.51 1.06
C ARG A 77 -10.33 -14.83 1.05
N LEU A 78 -10.00 -16.11 1.09
CA LEU A 78 -8.60 -16.53 1.13
C LEU A 78 -7.86 -16.16 -0.15
N ARG A 79 -8.54 -16.31 -1.29
CA ARG A 79 -7.94 -15.93 -2.57
C ARG A 79 -7.63 -14.42 -2.63
N ILE A 80 -8.56 -13.60 -2.15
CA ILE A 80 -8.34 -12.16 -2.08
C ILE A 80 -7.13 -11.83 -1.20
N GLN A 81 -7.05 -12.46 -0.05
CA GLN A 81 -5.96 -12.18 0.88
C GLN A 81 -4.62 -12.64 0.33
N SER A 82 -4.61 -13.78 -0.34
CA SER A 82 -3.38 -14.27 -0.99
C SER A 82 -2.94 -13.33 -2.10
N ASN A 83 -3.88 -12.88 -2.94
CA ASN A 83 -3.57 -11.92 -3.99
C ASN A 83 -3.06 -10.60 -3.42
N GLY A 84 -3.64 -10.18 -2.29
CA GLY A 84 -3.22 -8.94 -1.64
C GLY A 84 -1.80 -8.98 -1.16
N MET A 85 -1.39 -10.09 -0.56
CA MET A 85 0.01 -10.25 -0.15
C MET A 85 0.94 -10.15 -1.34
N GLN A 86 0.57 -10.76 -2.46
CA GLN A 86 1.39 -10.72 -3.65
C GLN A 86 1.48 -9.30 -4.22
N VAL A 87 0.36 -8.60 -4.27
CA VAL A 87 0.34 -7.22 -4.79
C VAL A 87 1.22 -6.31 -3.94
N ILE A 88 1.04 -6.36 -2.61
CA ILE A 88 1.83 -5.52 -1.72
C ILE A 88 3.31 -5.84 -1.84
N SER A 89 3.65 -7.13 -1.89
CA SER A 89 5.03 -7.55 -2.04
C SER A 89 5.65 -7.02 -3.33
N ASN A 90 4.90 -7.09 -4.44
CA ASN A 90 5.37 -6.59 -5.72
C ASN A 90 5.58 -5.07 -5.70
N VAL A 91 4.68 -4.35 -5.05
CA VAL A 91 4.81 -2.89 -4.93
C VAL A 91 6.05 -2.53 -4.13
N ILE A 92 6.26 -3.20 -3.01
CA ILE A 92 7.43 -2.93 -2.17
C ILE A 92 8.72 -3.25 -2.94
N THR A 93 8.75 -4.39 -3.61
CA THR A 93 9.93 -4.81 -4.37
C THR A 93 10.28 -3.77 -5.44
N THR A 94 9.28 -3.35 -6.21
CA THR A 94 9.50 -2.39 -7.28
C THR A 94 9.94 -1.03 -6.74
N PHE A 95 9.31 -0.61 -5.64
CA PHE A 95 9.68 0.66 -5.01
C PHE A 95 11.13 0.62 -4.52
N CYS A 96 11.51 -0.47 -3.87
CA CYS A 96 12.88 -0.60 -3.35
C CYS A 96 13.91 -0.66 -4.46
N GLU A 97 13.59 -1.33 -5.56
CA GLU A 97 14.49 -1.38 -6.71
C GLU A 97 14.64 -0.02 -7.37
N LYS A 98 13.54 0.72 -7.48
CA LYS A 98 13.56 2.02 -8.12
C LYS A 98 14.42 3.02 -7.37
N PHE A 99 14.39 2.97 -6.04
CA PHE A 99 15.07 3.96 -5.21
C PHE A 99 16.29 3.40 -4.50
N ASP A 100 16.71 2.19 -4.86
CA ASP A 100 17.89 1.54 -4.28
C ASP A 100 17.82 1.49 -2.75
N ILE A 101 16.72 0.95 -2.26
CA ILE A 101 16.44 0.82 -0.84
C ILE A 101 16.38 -0.66 -0.51
N ASP A 102 16.91 -1.04 0.66
CA ASP A 102 16.83 -2.42 1.12
C ASP A 102 15.39 -2.82 1.36
N PHE A 103 15.05 -4.04 0.97
CA PHE A 103 13.70 -4.57 1.19
C PHE A 103 13.46 -4.72 2.69
N PRO A 104 12.39 -4.13 3.22
CA PRO A 104 12.13 -4.19 4.66
C PRO A 104 11.57 -5.53 5.06
N ASN A 105 11.57 -5.83 6.35
CA ASN A 105 10.80 -6.94 6.86
C ASN A 105 9.33 -6.58 6.74
N VAL A 106 8.54 -7.53 6.23
CA VAL A 106 7.12 -7.28 5.98
C VAL A 106 6.31 -8.32 6.72
N GLN A 107 5.41 -7.86 7.57
CA GLN A 107 4.48 -8.72 8.28
C GLN A 107 3.08 -8.38 7.81
N TYR A 108 2.36 -9.38 7.31
CA TYR A 108 1.03 -9.19 6.78
C TYR A 108 -0.02 -9.57 7.81
N THR A 109 -1.08 -8.78 7.86
CA THR A 109 -2.25 -9.08 8.68
C THR A 109 -3.45 -9.14 7.77
N SER A 110 -4.17 -10.26 7.83
CA SER A 110 -5.38 -10.46 7.04
C SER A 110 -6.58 -9.91 7.80
N PHE A 111 -7.57 -9.42 7.05
CA PHE A 111 -8.78 -8.90 7.69
C PHE A 111 -9.98 -9.10 6.78
N THR A 112 -11.17 -9.02 7.40
CA THR A 112 -12.43 -8.79 6.71
C THR A 112 -13.08 -7.58 7.37
N GLN A 113 -13.74 -6.75 6.59
CA GLN A 113 -14.30 -5.51 7.12
C GLN A 113 -15.51 -5.09 6.30
N LYS A 114 -16.55 -4.69 7.01
CA LYS A 114 -17.72 -4.10 6.37
C LYS A 114 -17.46 -2.60 6.19
N PHE A 115 -17.30 -2.18 4.94
CA PHE A 115 -17.36 -0.79 4.55
C PHE A 115 -18.76 -0.56 3.97
N LEU A 116 -18.89 0.11 2.84
CA LEU A 116 -20.18 0.10 2.13
C LEU A 116 -20.52 -1.33 1.71
N ASP A 117 -19.50 -2.06 1.26
CA ASP A 117 -19.63 -3.47 0.93
C ASP A 117 -18.77 -4.28 1.87
N MET A 118 -19.08 -5.57 1.99
CA MET A 118 -18.24 -6.49 2.75
C MET A 118 -16.98 -6.75 1.96
N CYS A 119 -15.83 -6.55 2.60
CA CYS A 119 -14.54 -6.64 1.94
C CYS A 119 -13.61 -7.55 2.71
N ALA A 120 -12.61 -8.05 2.00
CA ALA A 120 -11.50 -8.77 2.60
C ALA A 120 -10.22 -8.16 2.09
N GLY A 121 -9.13 -8.38 2.80
CA GLY A 121 -7.85 -7.89 2.36
C GLY A 121 -6.74 -8.22 3.33
N VAL A 122 -5.62 -7.58 3.10
CA VAL A 122 -4.46 -7.66 3.99
C VAL A 122 -3.84 -6.28 4.10
N TYR A 123 -3.11 -6.07 5.19
CA TYR A 123 -2.28 -4.87 5.29
C TYR A 123 -0.91 -5.26 5.83
N ALA A 124 0.05 -4.38 5.59
CA ALA A 124 1.41 -4.56 6.06
C ALA A 124 1.95 -3.21 6.50
N THR A 125 2.55 -3.17 7.68
CA THR A 125 3.22 -1.97 8.16
C THR A 125 4.70 -2.11 7.80
N ILE A 126 5.23 -1.11 7.10
CA ILE A 126 6.58 -1.14 6.58
C ILE A 126 7.33 0.12 6.94
N SER A 127 8.65 0.01 6.92
CA SER A 127 9.54 1.10 7.28
C SER A 127 10.62 1.20 6.20
N PHE A 128 10.74 2.39 5.61
CA PHE A 128 11.78 2.66 4.62
C PHE A 128 12.74 3.71 5.16
N ASN A 129 14.05 3.45 5.02
CA ASN A 129 15.07 4.46 5.29
C ASN A 129 15.54 5.00 3.95
N ILE A 130 15.25 6.27 3.70
CA ILE A 130 15.59 6.91 2.43
C ILE A 130 16.65 7.95 2.70
N TYR A 131 17.84 7.74 2.16
CA TYR A 131 18.98 8.59 2.42
C TYR A 131 18.88 9.90 1.65
N LYS A 132 19.31 10.98 2.30
CA LYS A 132 19.14 12.32 1.74
C LYS A 132 20.01 12.58 0.53
N ASN A 133 21.08 11.80 0.36
CA ASN A 133 21.94 11.95 -0.78
C ASN A 133 21.56 11.04 -1.94
N SER A 134 20.38 10.41 -1.89
CA SER A 134 19.83 9.62 -3.01
C SER A 134 19.19 10.57 -4.01
N ILE A 135 19.98 11.43 -4.58
CA ILE A 135 19.42 12.59 -5.30
C ILE A 135 18.92 12.23 -6.67
N CYS A 136 19.51 11.26 -7.32
CA CYS A 136 19.09 10.96 -8.69
C CYS A 136 17.66 10.46 -8.76
N SER A 137 17.12 9.96 -7.67
CA SER A 137 15.75 9.48 -7.64
C SER A 137 14.74 10.59 -7.41
N ASP A 138 15.19 11.81 -7.18
CA ASP A 138 14.31 12.91 -6.82
C ASP A 138 14.09 13.90 -7.96
N GLU A 139 14.67 13.62 -9.08
CA GLU A 139 14.67 14.61 -10.18
C GLU A 139 13.38 14.70 -10.92
N GLU A 140 12.61 13.65 -10.92
CA GLU A 140 11.43 13.66 -11.74
C GLU A 140 10.30 14.52 -11.26
#